data_aa7b3bebd7a8906e0abc40885851e225
#
_entry.id   aa7b3bebd7a8906e0abc40885851e225
#
_cell.length_a   1.000
_cell.length_b   1.000
_cell.length_c   1.000
_cell.angle_alpha   90.00
_cell.angle_beta   90.00
_cell.angle_gamma   90.00
#
_symmetry.space_group_name_H-M   'P 1'
#
loop_
_entity.id
_entity.type
_entity.pdbx_description
1 polymer ?
#
loop_
_entity_poly.entity_id
_entity_poly.type
_entity_poly.pdbx_seq_one_letter_code
_entity_poly.pdbx_strand_id
1 'polypeptide(L)' 'MMNIKALRHKAKKQGLFIKKSPDHVTGGYMLVDENNIIQAGEHQGLSLEEIEKYLEE' A
#
# COMPACT_ATOMS: atom_id res chain seq x y z
N MET A 1 17.52 2.33 -1.41
CA MET A 1 16.58 1.72 -2.37
C MET A 1 15.38 1.17 -1.63
N MET A 2 14.18 1.49 -2.12
CA MET A 2 12.94 1.09 -1.47
C MET A 2 12.68 -0.40 -1.66
N ASN A 3 12.24 -1.07 -0.59
CA ASN A 3 12.02 -2.51 -0.61
C ASN A 3 10.59 -2.79 -0.14
N ILE A 4 9.82 -3.53 -0.95
CA ILE A 4 8.44 -3.84 -0.63
C ILE A 4 8.30 -4.63 0.68
N LYS A 5 9.26 -5.48 1.00
CA LYS A 5 9.25 -6.22 2.27
C LYS A 5 9.32 -5.28 3.46
N ALA A 6 10.17 -4.25 3.37
CA ALA A 6 10.30 -3.27 4.43
C ALA A 6 9.01 -2.47 4.59
N LEU A 7 8.38 -2.09 3.47
CA LEU A 7 7.12 -1.37 3.50
C LEU A 7 6.00 -2.23 4.06
N ARG A 8 5.95 -3.50 3.69
CA ARG A 8 4.95 -4.42 4.23
C ARG A 8 5.08 -4.56 5.73
N HIS A 9 6.30 -4.66 6.21
CA HIS A 9 6.57 -4.76 7.64
C HIS A 9 6.12 -3.49 8.36
N LYS A 10 6.42 -2.35 7.79
CA LYS A 10 6.03 -1.05 8.32
C LYS A 10 4.51 -0.89 8.35
N ALA A 11 3.84 -1.29 7.27
CA ALA A 11 2.39 -1.24 7.19
C ALA A 11 1.75 -2.15 8.25
N LYS A 12 2.30 -3.35 8.40
CA LYS A 12 1.77 -4.32 9.38
C LYS A 12 1.81 -3.78 10.79
N LYS A 13 2.85 -3.03 11.14
CA LYS A 13 2.95 -2.40 12.46
C LYS A 13 1.83 -1.40 12.69
N GLN A 14 1.28 -0.85 11.64
CA GLN A 14 0.18 0.12 11.71
C GLN A 14 -1.18 -0.54 11.49
N GLY A 15 -1.22 -1.87 11.41
CA GLY A 15 -2.46 -2.60 11.18
C GLY A 15 -2.92 -2.56 9.74
N LEU A 16 -2.00 -2.31 8.80
CA LEU A 16 -2.31 -2.22 7.39
C LEU A 16 -1.60 -3.30 6.59
N PHE A 17 -2.11 -3.56 5.39
CA PHE A 17 -1.53 -4.54 4.48
C PHE A 17 -1.41 -3.93 3.10
N ILE A 18 -0.33 -4.26 2.41
CA ILE A 18 -0.09 -3.79 1.05
C ILE A 18 -0.50 -4.89 0.09
N LYS A 19 -1.41 -4.57 -0.83
CA LYS A 19 -1.86 -5.50 -1.86
C LYS A 19 -1.64 -4.89 -3.22
N LYS A 20 -1.48 -5.73 -4.24
CA LYS A 20 -1.42 -5.25 -5.61
C LYS A 20 -2.78 -4.72 -6.04
N SER A 21 -2.77 -3.58 -6.71
CA SER A 21 -4.00 -3.04 -7.29
C SER A 21 -4.48 -3.96 -8.41
N PRO A 22 -5.79 -4.18 -8.53
CA PRO A 22 -6.33 -4.98 -9.63
C PRO A 22 -6.27 -4.29 -10.98
N ASP A 23 -5.93 -3.01 -11.01
CA ASP A 23 -5.83 -2.26 -12.25
C ASP A 23 -4.54 -2.60 -13.00
N HIS A 24 -4.69 -3.28 -14.14
CA HIS A 24 -3.56 -3.71 -14.96
C HIS A 24 -3.00 -2.58 -15.84
N VAL A 25 -3.73 -1.50 -15.98
CA VAL A 25 -3.32 -0.38 -16.84
C VAL A 25 -2.37 0.54 -16.11
N THR A 26 -2.75 0.97 -14.91
CA THR A 26 -1.93 1.86 -14.11
C THR A 26 -0.99 1.12 -13.18
N GLY A 27 -1.35 -0.11 -12.81
CA GLY A 27 -0.56 -0.91 -11.88
C GLY A 27 -0.56 -0.34 -10.49
N GLY A 28 0.49 -0.63 -9.73
CA GLY A 28 0.67 -0.08 -8.40
C GLY A 28 0.12 -0.96 -7.29
N TYR A 29 -0.05 -0.35 -6.12
CA TYR A 29 -0.44 -1.07 -4.91
C TYR A 29 -1.54 -0.31 -4.18
N MET A 30 -2.16 -0.97 -3.23
CA MET A 30 -3.17 -0.35 -2.37
C MET A 30 -2.93 -0.77 -0.93
N LEU A 31 -3.42 0.06 -0.01
CA LEU A 31 -3.34 -0.21 1.42
C LEU A 31 -4.72 -0.60 1.92
N VAL A 32 -4.79 -1.71 2.64
CA VAL A 32 -6.04 -2.17 3.24
C VAL A 32 -5.81 -2.41 4.73
N ASP A 33 -6.88 -2.34 5.51
CA ASP A 33 -6.79 -2.64 6.93
C ASP A 33 -7.10 -4.12 7.19
N GLU A 34 -7.08 -4.52 8.44
CA GLU A 34 -7.33 -5.91 8.81
C GLU A 34 -8.75 -6.39 8.51
N ASN A 35 -9.68 -5.46 8.28
CA ASN A 35 -11.04 -5.77 7.86
C ASN A 35 -11.16 -5.79 6.34
N ASN A 36 -10.04 -5.69 5.65
CA ASN A 36 -9.97 -5.67 4.20
C ASN A 36 -10.64 -4.44 3.57
N ILE A 37 -10.69 -3.35 4.34
CA ILE A 37 -11.22 -2.08 3.84
C ILE A 37 -10.06 -1.28 3.26
N ILE A 38 -10.23 -0.80 2.02
CA ILE A 38 -9.18 -0.05 1.32
C ILE A 38 -9.01 1.32 1.96
N GLN A 39 -7.80 1.60 2.44
CA GLN A 39 -7.46 2.88 3.06
C GLN A 39 -6.86 3.85 2.04
N ALA A 40 -6.16 3.34 1.05
CA ALA A 40 -5.54 4.16 0.00
C ALA A 40 -5.34 3.31 -1.24
N GLY A 41 -5.36 3.97 -2.41
CA GLY A 41 -5.16 3.30 -3.68
C GLY A 41 -6.42 2.70 -4.28
N GLU A 42 -7.59 3.13 -3.83
CA GLU A 42 -8.86 2.58 -4.28
C GLU A 42 -9.12 2.83 -5.76
N HIS A 43 -8.92 4.05 -6.21
CA HIS A 43 -9.21 4.44 -7.58
C HIS A 43 -8.00 4.34 -8.49
N GLN A 44 -6.84 4.52 -7.93
CA GLN A 44 -5.60 4.53 -8.68
C GLN A 44 -4.50 3.89 -7.84
N GLY A 45 -3.75 2.97 -8.45
CA GLY A 45 -2.67 2.31 -7.74
C GLY A 45 -1.62 3.30 -7.24
N LEU A 46 -1.06 3.02 -6.09
CA LEU A 46 -0.02 3.85 -5.49
C LEU A 46 1.35 3.27 -5.80
N SER A 47 2.34 4.15 -5.98
CA SER A 47 3.72 3.71 -6.08
C SER A 47 4.23 3.35 -4.69
N LEU A 48 5.35 2.65 -4.62
CA LEU A 48 5.94 2.33 -3.33
C LEU A 48 6.35 3.59 -2.57
N GLU A 49 6.76 4.63 -3.28
CA GLU A 49 7.10 5.91 -2.67
C GLU A 49 5.88 6.57 -2.04
N GLU A 50 4.75 6.51 -2.70
CA GLU A 50 3.52 7.07 -2.17
C GLU A 50 3.05 6.31 -0.94
N ILE A 51 3.19 4.99 -0.95
CA ILE A 51 2.86 4.16 0.20
C ILE A 51 3.77 4.51 1.38
N GLU A 52 5.06 4.68 1.12
CA GLU A 52 6.00 5.05 2.15
C GLU A 52 5.62 6.37 2.81
N LYS A 53 5.25 7.36 2.01
CA LYS A 53 4.81 8.65 2.53
C LYS A 53 3.57 8.51 3.39
N TYR A 54 2.63 7.69 2.95
CA TYR A 54 1.40 7.45 3.69
C TYR A 54 1.70 6.85 5.06
N LEU A 55 2.60 5.88 5.09
CA LEU A 55 2.93 5.19 6.33
C LEU A 55 3.76 6.03 7.29
N GLU A 56 4.48 7.03 6.80
CA GLU A 56 5.30 7.90 7.63
C GLU A 56 4.53 9.04 8.29
N GLU A 57 3.32 9.27 7.88
CA GLU A 57 2.50 10.33 8.50
C GLU A 57 1.91 9.93 9.85
#